data_4385583d293907543ccf780592080b82
#
_entry.id   4385583d293907543ccf780592080b82
#
_cell.length_a   1.000
_cell.length_b   1.000
_cell.length_c   1.000
_cell.angle_alpha   90.00
_cell.angle_beta   90.00
_cell.angle_gamma   90.00
#
_symmetry.space_group_name_H-M   'P 1'
#
loop_
_entity.id
_entity.type
_entity.pdbx_description
1 polymer ?
#
loop_
_entity_poly.entity_id
_entity_poly.type
_entity_poly.pdbx_seq_one_letter_code
_entity_poly.pdbx_strand_id
1 'polypeptide(L)'
;MDFMYYYDNSGVLRGEVPLLGYRSQRLLFDDNFMYYSISEKRMAQVNRLGQVTKVYNLGDYSLHHDYVFDENGNMLILATDTTQDSVEDIVLKLDVNSGEVTEVLDLGDLFGDYKKTCVKNSSDELDWMHINTIQYVGNGSVLLSSRETSTIIKVDN
;
A
#
# COMPACT_ATOMS: atom_id res chain seq x y z
N MET A 1 -22.20 -8.22 4.11
CA MET A 1 -20.90 -8.28 4.80
C MET A 1 -19.95 -8.91 3.81
N ASP A 2 -18.81 -8.26 3.53
CA ASP A 2 -17.81 -8.76 2.60
C ASP A 2 -16.74 -9.52 3.36
N PHE A 3 -16.03 -10.42 2.68
CA PHE A 3 -14.97 -11.24 3.27
C PHE A 3 -13.77 -11.28 2.34
N MET A 4 -12.57 -11.36 2.92
CA MET A 4 -11.38 -11.84 2.22
C MET A 4 -11.14 -13.29 2.61
N TYR A 5 -10.85 -14.12 1.63
CA TYR A 5 -10.55 -15.54 1.83
C TYR A 5 -9.10 -15.80 1.53
N TYR A 6 -8.46 -16.66 2.31
CA TYR A 6 -7.10 -17.08 2.03
C TYR A 6 -6.98 -18.60 1.93
N TYR A 7 -6.18 -19.03 0.96
CA TYR A 7 -5.97 -20.41 0.59
C TYR A 7 -4.49 -20.76 0.72
N ASP A 8 -4.17 -22.02 0.97
CA ASP A 8 -2.81 -22.49 0.84
C ASP A 8 -2.43 -22.77 -0.63
N ASN A 9 -1.17 -23.14 -0.85
CA ASN A 9 -0.65 -23.43 -2.19
C ASN A 9 -1.29 -24.65 -2.86
N SER A 10 -2.02 -25.49 -2.12
CA SER A 10 -2.81 -26.60 -2.65
C SER A 10 -4.25 -26.24 -3.00
N GLY A 11 -4.64 -24.98 -2.78
CA GLY A 11 -6.00 -24.47 -3.03
C GLY A 11 -7.01 -24.77 -1.93
N VAL A 12 -6.55 -25.21 -0.76
CA VAL A 12 -7.44 -25.47 0.39
C VAL A 12 -7.70 -24.16 1.12
N LEU A 13 -8.98 -23.82 1.35
CA LEU A 13 -9.39 -22.68 2.15
C LEU A 13 -8.86 -22.82 3.58
N ARG A 14 -8.12 -21.82 4.05
CA ARG A 14 -7.51 -21.79 5.39
C ARG A 14 -8.19 -20.82 6.33
N GLY A 15 -8.89 -19.83 5.81
CA GLY A 15 -9.67 -18.93 6.63
C GLY A 15 -10.32 -17.80 5.86
N GLU A 16 -11.06 -17.02 6.62
CA GLU A 16 -11.77 -15.83 6.13
C GLU A 16 -11.56 -14.66 7.10
N VAL A 17 -11.52 -13.45 6.55
CA VAL A 17 -11.45 -12.19 7.29
C VAL A 17 -12.70 -11.39 6.97
N PRO A 18 -13.60 -11.14 7.94
CA PRO A 18 -14.76 -10.29 7.71
C PRO A 18 -14.34 -8.84 7.52
N LEU A 19 -14.87 -8.18 6.50
CA LEU A 19 -14.62 -6.77 6.21
C LEU A 19 -15.78 -5.93 6.75
N LEU A 20 -15.49 -5.07 7.71
CA LEU A 20 -16.48 -4.25 8.40
C LEU A 20 -16.50 -2.82 7.80
N GLY A 21 -17.18 -2.69 6.66
CA GLY A 21 -17.40 -1.37 6.03
C GLY A 21 -16.21 -0.79 5.27
N TYR A 22 -15.09 -1.51 5.18
CA TYR A 22 -13.93 -1.15 4.38
C TYR A 22 -13.42 -2.36 3.60
N ARG A 23 -13.14 -2.19 2.32
CA ARG A 23 -12.58 -3.22 1.45
C ARG A 23 -11.06 -3.21 1.54
N SER A 24 -10.47 -4.17 2.26
CA SER A 24 -9.04 -4.33 2.30
C SER A 24 -8.48 -4.68 0.92
N GLN A 25 -7.28 -4.20 0.61
CA GLN A 25 -6.66 -4.39 -0.70
C GLN A 25 -5.97 -5.76 -0.82
N ARG A 26 -5.28 -6.19 0.24
CA ARG A 26 -4.44 -7.39 0.23
C ARG A 26 -4.33 -8.00 1.62
N LEU A 27 -4.03 -9.30 1.69
CA LEU A 27 -3.50 -9.97 2.89
C LEU A 27 -2.01 -10.23 2.70
N LEU A 28 -1.18 -9.78 3.65
CA LEU A 28 0.23 -10.18 3.75
C LEU A 28 0.43 -11.08 4.95
N PHE A 29 1.37 -12.00 4.85
CA PHE A 29 1.72 -12.94 5.91
C PHE A 29 3.22 -12.92 6.13
N ASP A 30 3.63 -12.93 7.39
CA ASP A 30 4.93 -13.39 7.83
C ASP A 30 4.79 -14.70 8.61
N ASP A 31 5.87 -15.15 9.25
CA ASP A 31 5.86 -16.41 10.01
C ASP A 31 4.87 -16.45 11.17
N ASN A 32 4.46 -15.30 11.72
CA ASN A 32 3.67 -15.19 12.95
C ASN A 32 2.36 -14.45 12.80
N PHE A 33 2.28 -13.53 11.83
CA PHE A 33 1.18 -12.59 11.73
C PHE A 33 0.62 -12.50 10.31
N MET A 34 -0.61 -12.05 10.24
CA MET A 34 -1.29 -11.58 9.05
C MET A 34 -1.45 -10.07 9.15
N TYR A 35 -1.28 -9.36 8.05
CA TYR A 35 -1.42 -7.91 7.95
C TYR A 35 -2.41 -7.56 6.86
N TYR A 36 -3.30 -6.61 7.14
CA TYR A 36 -4.23 -6.07 6.16
C TYR A 36 -4.74 -4.68 6.55
N SER A 37 -5.20 -3.93 5.57
CA SER A 37 -5.79 -2.61 5.78
C SER A 37 -7.22 -2.74 6.33
N ILE A 38 -7.51 -2.00 7.39
CA ILE A 38 -8.83 -1.94 8.06
C ILE A 38 -9.55 -0.62 7.84
N SER A 39 -8.86 0.35 7.29
CA SER A 39 -9.39 1.60 6.73
C SER A 39 -8.34 2.19 5.79
N GLU A 40 -8.67 3.26 5.10
CA GLU A 40 -7.71 4.00 4.26
C GLU A 40 -6.47 4.49 5.03
N LYS A 41 -6.60 4.72 6.33
CA LYS A 41 -5.53 5.28 7.17
C LYS A 41 -4.98 4.29 8.21
N ARG A 42 -5.42 3.03 8.20
CA ARG A 42 -5.02 2.07 9.24
C ARG A 42 -4.77 0.67 8.71
N MET A 43 -3.70 0.07 9.21
CA MET A 43 -3.36 -1.34 9.01
C MET A 43 -3.52 -2.13 10.33
N ALA A 44 -3.91 -3.38 10.25
CA ALA A 44 -3.95 -4.29 11.40
C ALA A 44 -2.89 -5.39 11.26
N GLN A 45 -2.28 -5.74 12.39
CA GLN A 45 -1.50 -6.96 12.58
C GLN A 45 -2.36 -7.96 13.38
N VAL A 46 -2.50 -9.18 12.90
CA VAL A 46 -3.35 -10.22 13.48
C VAL A 46 -2.55 -11.49 13.68
N ASN A 47 -2.62 -12.07 14.86
CA ASN A 47 -1.93 -13.32 15.17
C ASN A 47 -2.65 -14.55 14.58
N ARG A 48 -2.06 -15.73 14.72
CA ARG A 48 -2.61 -17.01 14.21
C ARG A 48 -3.94 -17.43 14.86
N LEU A 49 -4.33 -16.80 15.98
CA LEU A 49 -5.62 -17.01 16.65
C LEU A 49 -6.71 -16.02 16.18
N GLY A 50 -6.40 -15.16 15.18
CA GLY A 50 -7.33 -14.14 14.69
C GLY A 50 -7.46 -12.90 15.59
N GLN A 51 -6.56 -12.74 16.57
CA GLN A 51 -6.58 -11.59 17.48
C GLN A 51 -5.76 -10.44 16.89
N VAL A 52 -6.32 -9.25 16.84
CA VAL A 52 -5.61 -8.02 16.48
C VAL A 52 -4.61 -7.72 17.60
N THR A 53 -3.33 -7.75 17.28
CA THR A 53 -2.22 -7.50 18.21
C THR A 53 -1.70 -6.09 18.13
N LYS A 54 -1.83 -5.44 16.96
CA LYS A 54 -1.40 -4.08 16.74
C LYS A 54 -2.24 -3.41 15.65
N VAL A 55 -2.46 -2.12 15.80
CA VAL A 55 -3.03 -1.25 14.77
C VAL A 55 -2.04 -0.13 14.49
N TYR A 56 -1.71 0.04 13.22
CA TYR A 56 -0.84 1.11 12.72
C TYR A 56 -1.69 2.22 12.15
N ASN A 57 -1.34 3.47 12.45
CA ASN A 57 -1.99 4.65 11.89
C ASN A 57 -1.02 5.33 10.90
N LEU A 58 -1.49 5.59 9.70
CA LEU A 58 -0.69 6.19 8.63
C LEU A 58 -0.70 7.74 8.67
N GLY A 59 -1.34 8.35 9.67
CA GLY A 59 -1.34 9.81 9.84
C GLY A 59 -2.12 10.52 8.73
N ASP A 60 -1.45 11.43 8.04
CA ASP A 60 -2.03 12.22 6.94
C ASP A 60 -2.05 11.48 5.59
N TYR A 61 -1.62 10.23 5.57
CA TYR A 61 -1.62 9.42 4.36
C TYR A 61 -2.85 8.50 4.27
N SER A 62 -3.34 8.33 3.05
CA SER A 62 -4.39 7.37 2.69
C SER A 62 -3.80 6.26 1.83
N LEU A 63 -3.82 5.02 2.30
CA LEU A 63 -3.35 3.88 1.52
C LEU A 63 -4.34 3.53 0.41
N HIS A 64 -3.82 3.01 -0.68
CA HIS A 64 -4.61 2.50 -1.80
C HIS A 64 -3.95 1.27 -2.44
N HIS A 65 -4.70 0.51 -3.19
CA HIS A 65 -4.34 -0.59 -4.09
C HIS A 65 -3.43 -1.67 -3.52
N ASP A 66 -2.18 -1.39 -3.13
CA ASP A 66 -1.22 -2.46 -2.85
C ASP A 66 -0.19 -2.09 -1.78
N TYR A 67 0.38 -3.12 -1.17
CA TYR A 67 1.49 -3.02 -0.22
C TYR A 67 2.27 -4.34 -0.18
N VAL A 68 3.57 -4.29 0.14
CA VAL A 68 4.49 -5.43 0.10
C VAL A 68 5.53 -5.31 1.23
N PHE A 69 6.11 -6.42 1.66
CA PHE A 69 7.27 -6.37 2.56
C PHE A 69 8.56 -6.07 1.79
N ASP A 70 9.45 -5.29 2.43
CA ASP A 70 10.85 -5.19 2.07
C ASP A 70 11.65 -6.37 2.66
N GLU A 71 12.94 -6.44 2.37
CA GLU A 71 13.85 -7.49 2.86
C GLU A 71 14.07 -7.48 4.38
N ASN A 72 13.75 -6.38 5.06
CA ASN A 72 13.87 -6.21 6.51
C ASN A 72 12.55 -6.49 7.24
N GLY A 73 11.49 -6.84 6.51
CA GLY A 73 10.16 -7.07 7.04
C GLY A 73 9.36 -5.78 7.32
N ASN A 74 9.82 -4.60 6.87
CA ASN A 74 9.01 -3.41 6.86
C ASN A 74 8.00 -3.46 5.71
N MET A 75 6.93 -2.72 5.83
CA MET A 75 5.89 -2.69 4.80
C MET A 75 6.03 -1.46 3.93
N LEU A 76 6.17 -1.64 2.63
CA LEU A 76 6.06 -0.58 1.62
C LEU A 76 4.60 -0.49 1.18
N ILE A 77 4.02 0.70 1.24
CA ILE A 77 2.57 0.94 1.05
C ILE A 77 2.38 2.01 0.00
N LEU A 78 1.56 1.73 -1.02
CA LEU A 78 1.11 2.76 -1.95
C LEU A 78 0.13 3.71 -1.25
N ALA A 79 0.36 5.01 -1.36
CA ALA A 79 -0.39 6.01 -0.63
C ALA A 79 -0.60 7.32 -1.39
N THR A 80 -1.54 8.09 -0.87
CA THR A 80 -1.80 9.49 -1.18
C THR A 80 -1.49 10.33 0.06
N ASP A 81 -0.75 11.42 -0.08
CA ASP A 81 -0.69 12.47 0.95
C ASP A 81 -1.97 13.31 0.89
N THR A 82 -2.82 13.19 1.92
CA THR A 82 -4.12 13.88 1.96
C THR A 82 -4.01 15.39 2.20
N THR A 83 -2.80 15.91 2.39
CA THR A 83 -2.52 17.36 2.51
C THR A 83 -2.17 18.01 1.18
N GLN A 84 -2.00 17.21 0.11
CA GLN A 84 -1.65 17.65 -1.23
C GLN A 84 -2.80 17.46 -2.22
N ASP A 85 -2.70 18.13 -3.38
CA ASP A 85 -3.70 18.04 -4.45
C ASP A 85 -3.55 16.79 -5.32
N SER A 86 -2.36 16.16 -5.34
CA SER A 86 -2.11 14.94 -6.12
C SER A 86 -2.47 13.69 -5.35
N VAL A 87 -2.87 12.65 -6.07
CA VAL A 87 -3.28 11.38 -5.51
C VAL A 87 -2.50 10.21 -6.13
N GLU A 88 -2.32 9.14 -5.35
CA GLU A 88 -1.82 7.84 -5.80
C GLU A 88 -0.41 7.88 -6.42
N ASP A 89 0.50 8.68 -5.85
CA ASP A 89 1.85 8.92 -6.38
C ASP A 89 2.98 8.77 -5.34
N ILE A 90 2.68 8.23 -4.13
CA ILE A 90 3.62 8.13 -3.01
C ILE A 90 3.82 6.67 -2.58
N VAL A 91 5.01 6.35 -2.08
CA VAL A 91 5.30 5.11 -1.34
C VAL A 91 5.74 5.43 0.08
N LEU A 92 5.04 4.85 1.05
CA LEU A 92 5.38 4.90 2.46
C LEU A 92 6.16 3.64 2.86
N LYS A 93 7.02 3.79 3.88
CA LYS A 93 7.57 2.68 4.64
C LYS A 93 6.98 2.70 6.05
N LEU A 94 6.36 1.59 6.45
CA LEU A 94 5.91 1.32 7.81
C LEU A 94 6.87 0.32 8.45
N ASP A 95 7.58 0.76 9.49
CA ASP A 95 8.30 -0.16 10.37
C ASP A 95 7.29 -0.91 11.26
N VAL A 96 7.14 -2.22 11.03
CA VAL A 96 6.14 -3.01 11.76
C VAL A 96 6.46 -3.19 13.25
N ASN A 97 7.72 -3.01 13.66
CA ASN A 97 8.14 -3.13 15.04
C ASN A 97 7.85 -1.85 15.84
N SER A 98 8.33 -0.71 15.36
CA SER A 98 8.11 0.58 16.02
C SER A 98 6.72 1.16 15.73
N GLY A 99 6.20 0.94 14.52
CA GLY A 99 5.00 1.58 14.00
C GLY A 99 5.28 2.93 13.36
N GLU A 100 6.55 3.27 13.17
CA GLU A 100 6.97 4.50 12.48
C GLU A 100 6.59 4.44 11.00
N VAL A 101 6.03 5.53 10.50
CA VAL A 101 5.66 5.71 9.09
C VAL A 101 6.52 6.82 8.51
N THR A 102 7.20 6.51 7.40
CA THR A 102 8.03 7.48 6.67
C THR A 102 7.69 7.43 5.19
N GLU A 103 7.64 8.57 4.54
CA GLU A 103 7.60 8.66 3.09
C GLU A 103 8.99 8.32 2.55
N VAL A 104 9.05 7.36 1.62
CA VAL A 104 10.32 6.90 1.02
C VAL A 104 10.41 7.18 -0.46
N LEU A 105 9.30 7.52 -1.10
CA LEU A 105 9.25 7.90 -2.50
C LEU A 105 8.05 8.80 -2.76
N ASP A 106 8.31 9.98 -3.34
CA ASP A 106 7.32 10.81 -4.03
C ASP A 106 7.68 10.83 -5.53
N LEU A 107 6.78 10.32 -6.36
CA LEU A 107 6.99 10.36 -7.82
C LEU A 107 6.97 11.78 -8.38
N GLY A 108 6.35 12.73 -7.67
CA GLY A 108 6.39 14.15 -8.01
C GLY A 108 7.81 14.73 -7.97
N ASP A 109 8.67 14.23 -7.08
CA ASP A 109 10.08 14.63 -7.03
C ASP A 109 10.87 14.12 -8.24
N LEU A 110 10.53 12.92 -8.74
CA LEU A 110 11.21 12.32 -9.88
C LEU A 110 10.68 12.82 -11.23
N PHE A 111 9.38 13.05 -11.34
CA PHE A 111 8.68 13.37 -12.58
C PHE A 111 7.91 14.69 -12.52
N GLY A 112 8.39 15.65 -11.72
CA GLY A 112 7.70 16.91 -11.46
C GLY A 112 7.42 17.75 -12.71
N ASP A 113 8.25 17.67 -13.74
CA ASP A 113 8.00 18.37 -15.01
C ASP A 113 6.85 17.75 -15.81
N TYR A 114 6.71 16.43 -15.76
CA TYR A 114 5.55 15.74 -16.32
C TYR A 114 4.28 16.05 -15.50
N LYS A 115 4.35 15.98 -14.18
CA LYS A 115 3.24 16.32 -13.26
C LYS A 115 2.62 17.67 -13.57
N LYS A 116 3.46 18.70 -13.86
CA LYS A 116 3.01 20.06 -14.24
C LYS A 116 2.20 20.13 -15.53
N THR A 117 2.35 19.12 -16.42
CA THR A 117 1.59 19.07 -17.69
C THR A 117 0.25 18.36 -17.55
N CYS A 118 0.02 17.68 -16.44
CA CYS A 118 -1.19 16.91 -16.20
C CYS A 118 -2.33 17.80 -15.70
N VAL A 119 -3.55 17.36 -15.94
CA VAL A 119 -4.77 18.07 -15.53
C VAL A 119 -5.57 17.22 -14.56
N LYS A 120 -6.31 17.87 -13.70
CA LYS A 120 -7.19 17.19 -12.74
C LYS A 120 -8.29 16.40 -13.46
N ASN A 121 -8.70 15.30 -12.85
CA ASN A 121 -9.79 14.45 -13.30
C ASN A 121 -11.18 15.09 -13.00
N SER A 122 -12.27 14.40 -13.32
CA SER A 122 -13.64 14.86 -13.07
C SER A 122 -14.01 14.98 -11.58
N SER A 123 -13.21 14.43 -10.69
CA SER A 123 -13.36 14.54 -9.23
C SER A 123 -12.54 15.68 -8.62
N ASP A 124 -11.91 16.51 -9.46
CA ASP A 124 -11.00 17.61 -9.08
C ASP A 124 -9.71 17.11 -8.38
N GLU A 125 -9.27 15.87 -8.68
CA GLU A 125 -8.06 15.27 -8.17
C GLU A 125 -6.98 15.22 -9.26
N LEU A 126 -5.73 15.48 -8.92
CA LEU A 126 -4.58 15.29 -9.82
C LEU A 126 -4.10 13.84 -9.76
N ASP A 127 -4.85 12.96 -10.42
CA ASP A 127 -4.56 11.52 -10.56
C ASP A 127 -3.70 11.31 -11.82
N TRP A 128 -2.41 11.63 -11.72
CA TRP A 128 -1.51 11.75 -12.87
C TRP A 128 -0.64 10.52 -13.12
N MET A 129 -0.42 9.70 -12.12
CA MET A 129 0.34 8.43 -12.21
C MET A 129 -0.55 7.22 -11.96
N HIS A 130 -1.39 7.28 -10.95
CA HIS A 130 -2.25 6.19 -10.50
C HIS A 130 -1.48 4.89 -10.33
N ILE A 131 -0.53 4.87 -9.41
CA ILE A 131 0.25 3.65 -9.12
C ILE A 131 -0.65 2.63 -8.41
N ASN A 132 -0.80 1.45 -8.99
CA ASN A 132 -1.75 0.44 -8.54
C ASN A 132 -1.14 -0.91 -8.18
N THR A 133 0.17 -1.07 -8.31
CA THR A 133 0.89 -2.27 -7.89
C THR A 133 2.31 -1.92 -7.49
N ILE A 134 2.79 -2.53 -6.42
CA ILE A 134 4.18 -2.44 -5.97
C ILE A 134 4.80 -3.82 -5.83
N GLN A 135 6.00 -3.99 -6.36
CA GLN A 135 6.82 -5.18 -6.14
C GLN A 135 8.19 -4.77 -5.63
N TYR A 136 8.59 -5.32 -4.48
CA TYR A 136 9.95 -5.20 -4.00
C TYR A 136 10.88 -6.13 -4.78
N VAL A 137 12.00 -5.62 -5.28
CA VAL A 137 12.95 -6.40 -6.11
C VAL A 137 14.35 -6.50 -5.52
N GLY A 138 14.51 -6.13 -4.24
CA GLY A 138 15.74 -6.23 -3.48
C GLY A 138 16.58 -4.95 -3.48
N ASN A 139 17.47 -4.83 -2.49
CA ASN A 139 18.40 -3.70 -2.33
C ASN A 139 17.70 -2.33 -2.29
N GLY A 140 16.53 -2.24 -1.70
CA GLY A 140 15.75 -1.01 -1.64
C GLY A 140 15.01 -0.64 -2.93
N SER A 141 15.14 -1.43 -4.01
CA SER A 141 14.52 -1.14 -5.31
C SER A 141 13.09 -1.67 -5.38
N VAL A 142 12.23 -0.95 -6.10
CA VAL A 142 10.83 -1.32 -6.34
C VAL A 142 10.46 -1.23 -7.83
N LEU A 143 9.50 -2.05 -8.24
CA LEU A 143 8.75 -1.90 -9.49
C LEU A 143 7.36 -1.40 -9.16
N LEU A 144 6.92 -0.37 -9.87
CA LEU A 144 5.61 0.25 -9.75
C LEU A 144 4.88 0.15 -11.09
N SER A 145 3.59 -0.20 -11.05
CA SER A 145 2.73 -0.13 -12.23
C SER A 145 1.95 1.18 -12.19
N SER A 146 2.08 2.00 -13.24
CA SER A 146 1.35 3.25 -13.41
C SER A 146 0.26 3.09 -14.48
N ARG A 147 -1.00 3.28 -14.08
CA ARG A 147 -2.16 3.18 -14.98
C ARG A 147 -2.20 4.32 -15.97
N GLU A 148 -2.08 5.57 -15.50
CA GLU A 148 -2.29 6.76 -16.34
C GLU A 148 -1.18 6.93 -17.38
N THR A 149 0.03 6.45 -17.10
CA THR A 149 1.13 6.50 -18.07
C THR A 149 1.30 5.19 -18.85
N SER A 150 0.54 4.12 -18.53
CA SER A 150 0.66 2.78 -19.13
C SER A 150 2.09 2.24 -19.08
N THR A 151 2.79 2.44 -17.96
CA THR A 151 4.21 2.07 -17.80
C THR A 151 4.46 1.23 -16.56
N ILE A 152 5.58 0.51 -16.59
CA ILE A 152 6.23 -0.05 -15.40
C ILE A 152 7.46 0.81 -15.09
N ILE A 153 7.52 1.30 -13.88
CA ILE A 153 8.60 2.18 -13.40
C ILE A 153 9.45 1.37 -12.43
N LYS A 154 10.75 1.31 -12.69
CA LYS A 154 11.72 0.81 -11.70
C LYS A 154 12.35 2.00 -11.01
N VAL A 155 12.29 1.99 -9.67
CA VAL A 155 12.99 2.95 -8.84
C VAL A 155 14.08 2.20 -8.07
N ASP A 156 15.31 2.62 -8.25
CA ASP A 156 16.47 2.11 -7.52
C ASP A 156 16.77 3.03 -6.33
N ASN A 157 17.23 2.43 -5.22
CA ASN A 157 17.66 3.16 -4.02
C ASN A 157 19.00 3.85 -4.27
#